data_f6eb69b6079e370b8b31ca384f2751dc
#
_entry.id   f6eb69b6079e370b8b31ca384f2751dc
#
_cell.length_a   1.000
_cell.length_b   1.000
_cell.length_c   1.000
_cell.angle_alpha   90.00
_cell.angle_beta   90.00
_cell.angle_gamma   90.00
#
_symmetry.space_group_name_H-M   'P 1'
#
loop_
_entity.id
_entity.type
_entity.pdbx_description
1 polymer ?
#
loop_
_entity_poly.entity_id
_entity_poly.type
_entity_poly.pdbx_seq_one_letter_code
_entity_poly.pdbx_strand_id
1 'polypeptide(L)'
;MKWINAGDITNWANTRQKQCQDTLPELVRRLILAHTANAVDEFDFPSGDSVAISGWDGRLKTPVVSPFFPNGPSGWEISTEKSAPTKAEADYIKRTTNPLGMTLNETTFVFVTPRSFPRRGK
;
A
#
# COMPACT_ATOMS: atom_id res chain seq x y z
N MET A 1 -20.41 18.48 -4.44
CA MET A 1 -19.31 17.56 -4.04
C MET A 1 -18.86 16.78 -5.27
N LYS A 2 -17.58 16.72 -5.47
CA LYS A 2 -17.02 15.96 -6.59
C LYS A 2 -16.59 14.58 -6.10
N TRP A 3 -17.05 13.54 -6.78
CA TRP A 3 -16.64 12.17 -6.50
C TRP A 3 -15.34 11.85 -7.21
N ILE A 4 -14.45 11.13 -6.51
CA ILE A 4 -13.21 10.66 -7.09
C ILE A 4 -13.43 9.21 -7.53
N ASN A 5 -13.17 8.92 -8.80
CA ASN A 5 -13.30 7.57 -9.34
C ASN A 5 -11.94 7.02 -9.77
N ALA A 6 -11.92 5.77 -10.22
CA ALA A 6 -10.67 5.13 -10.65
C ALA A 6 -10.03 5.87 -11.82
N GLY A 7 -10.83 6.43 -12.73
CA GLY A 7 -10.32 7.21 -13.84
C GLY A 7 -9.60 8.48 -13.41
N ASP A 8 -10.15 9.16 -12.40
CA ASP A 8 -9.52 10.37 -11.84
C ASP A 8 -8.17 10.02 -11.22
N ILE A 9 -8.09 8.93 -10.48
CA ILE A 9 -6.85 8.49 -9.84
C ILE A 9 -5.81 8.11 -10.89
N THR A 10 -6.22 7.36 -11.92
CA THR A 10 -5.33 6.96 -12.99
C THR A 10 -4.81 8.19 -13.77
N ASN A 11 -5.69 9.13 -14.06
CA ASN A 11 -5.30 10.36 -14.73
C ASN A 11 -4.32 11.18 -13.91
N TRP A 12 -4.54 11.28 -12.61
CA TRP A 12 -3.61 11.96 -11.70
C TRP A 12 -2.22 11.30 -11.73
N ALA A 13 -2.18 9.97 -11.68
CA ALA A 13 -0.92 9.24 -11.74
C ALA A 13 -0.21 9.45 -13.09
N ASN A 14 -0.98 9.55 -14.19
CA ASN A 14 -0.40 9.75 -15.53
C ASN A 14 0.11 11.16 -15.74
N THR A 15 -0.61 12.17 -15.25
CA THR A 15 -0.29 13.57 -15.53
C THR A 15 0.60 14.20 -14.48
N ARG A 16 0.57 13.68 -13.25
CA ARG A 16 1.34 14.22 -12.12
C ARG A 16 1.96 13.11 -11.30
N GLN A 17 2.72 12.25 -11.95
CA GLN A 17 3.28 11.06 -11.32
C GLN A 17 4.11 11.38 -10.07
N LYS A 18 4.94 12.41 -10.13
CA LYS A 18 5.78 12.79 -9.00
C LYS A 18 4.94 13.21 -7.80
N GLN A 19 3.90 14.01 -8.03
CA GLN A 19 3.00 14.44 -6.97
C GLN A 19 2.25 13.24 -6.38
N CYS A 20 1.79 12.34 -7.24
CA CYS A 20 1.11 11.12 -6.80
C CYS A 20 2.05 10.26 -5.95
N GLN A 21 3.28 10.09 -6.40
CA GLN A 21 4.28 9.31 -5.68
C GLN A 21 4.55 9.86 -4.29
N ASP A 22 4.57 11.18 -4.15
CA ASP A 22 4.83 11.83 -2.86
C ASP A 22 3.60 11.81 -1.95
N THR A 23 2.40 11.85 -2.51
CA THR A 23 1.14 12.00 -1.77
C THR A 23 0.48 10.68 -1.42
N LEU A 24 0.60 9.67 -2.28
CA LEU A 24 -0.11 8.40 -2.10
C LEU A 24 0.18 7.72 -0.74
N PRO A 25 1.43 7.64 -0.27
CA PRO A 25 1.69 7.05 1.04
C PRO A 25 0.97 7.76 2.18
N GLU A 26 0.88 9.08 2.12
CA GLU A 26 0.18 9.85 3.13
C GLU A 26 -1.33 9.60 3.10
N LEU A 27 -1.91 9.45 1.90
CA LEU A 27 -3.32 9.12 1.77
C LEU A 27 -3.63 7.75 2.37
N VAL A 28 -2.78 6.76 2.07
CA VAL A 28 -2.92 5.40 2.61
C VAL A 28 -2.85 5.43 4.13
N ARG A 29 -1.87 6.15 4.66
CA ARG A 29 -1.66 6.29 6.09
C ARG A 29 -2.91 6.87 6.77
N ARG A 30 -3.44 7.96 6.24
CA ARG A 30 -4.64 8.61 6.79
C ARG A 30 -5.87 7.74 6.71
N LEU A 31 -6.03 7.01 5.60
CA LEU A 31 -7.15 6.09 5.41
C LEU A 31 -7.14 4.99 6.47
N ILE A 32 -5.98 4.39 6.71
CA ILE A 32 -5.85 3.34 7.70
C ILE A 32 -6.16 3.88 9.10
N LEU A 33 -5.59 5.02 9.47
CA LEU A 33 -5.83 5.62 10.79
C LEU A 33 -7.30 5.96 11.00
N ALA A 34 -7.97 6.47 9.96
CA ALA A 34 -9.38 6.80 10.05
C ALA A 34 -10.26 5.56 10.29
N HIS A 35 -9.88 4.42 9.71
CA HIS A 35 -10.68 3.19 9.81
C HIS A 35 -10.32 2.30 11.00
N THR A 36 -9.17 2.52 11.62
CA THR A 36 -8.77 1.76 12.80
C THR A 36 -9.11 2.47 14.09
N ALA A 37 -9.39 3.77 14.04
CA ALA A 37 -9.62 4.60 15.22
C ALA A 37 -8.49 4.42 16.25
N ASN A 38 -7.25 4.32 15.77
CA ASN A 38 -6.04 4.10 16.57
C ASN A 38 -5.96 2.71 17.23
N ALA A 39 -6.82 1.76 16.85
CA ALA A 39 -6.74 0.39 17.32
C ALA A 39 -5.71 -0.38 16.48
N VAL A 40 -4.45 -0.04 16.65
CA VAL A 40 -3.33 -0.66 15.93
C VAL A 40 -2.30 -1.17 16.93
N ASP A 41 -1.79 -2.38 16.68
CA ASP A 41 -0.71 -2.96 17.47
C ASP A 41 0.65 -2.57 16.91
N GLU A 42 0.72 -2.40 15.58
CA GLU A 42 1.90 -1.90 14.90
C GLU A 42 1.44 -1.02 13.73
N PHE A 43 2.06 0.15 13.60
CA PHE A 43 1.75 1.07 12.52
C PHE A 43 3.01 1.81 12.11
N ASP A 44 3.49 1.56 10.88
CA ASP A 44 4.68 2.23 10.36
C ASP A 44 4.46 2.50 8.86
N PHE A 45 4.01 3.72 8.56
CA PHE A 45 3.80 4.17 7.17
C PHE A 45 4.51 5.50 7.00
N PRO A 46 5.83 5.47 6.70
CA PRO A 46 6.60 6.69 6.51
C PRO A 46 6.03 7.53 5.37
N SER A 47 6.12 8.85 5.50
CA SER A 47 5.68 9.77 4.46
C SER A 47 6.69 10.90 4.32
N GLY A 48 6.57 11.63 3.20
CA GLY A 48 7.49 12.72 2.90
C GLY A 48 8.90 12.18 2.65
N ASP A 49 9.88 12.79 3.32
CA ASP A 49 11.28 12.40 3.17
C ASP A 49 11.67 11.24 4.08
N SER A 50 10.74 10.71 4.85
CA SER A 50 11.00 9.57 5.73
C SER A 50 11.22 8.32 4.90
N VAL A 51 12.21 7.53 5.30
CA VAL A 51 12.51 6.25 4.66
C VAL A 51 12.09 5.15 5.61
N ALA A 52 11.40 4.13 5.09
CA ALA A 52 10.98 2.98 5.89
C ALA A 52 12.22 2.25 6.42
N ILE A 53 12.37 2.22 7.73
CA ILE A 53 13.53 1.58 8.36
C ILE A 53 13.56 0.10 8.04
N SER A 54 12.38 -0.54 7.98
CA SER A 54 12.25 -1.97 7.67
C SER A 54 12.37 -2.29 6.20
N GLY A 55 12.37 -1.28 5.32
CA GLY A 55 12.37 -1.48 3.87
C GLY A 55 10.99 -1.71 3.27
N TRP A 56 9.95 -1.94 4.08
CA TRP A 56 8.57 -1.93 3.62
C TRP A 56 8.07 -0.50 3.50
N ASP A 57 7.18 -0.24 2.52
CA ASP A 57 6.53 1.07 2.42
C ASP A 57 5.53 1.29 3.54
N GLY A 58 5.02 0.20 4.11
CA GLY A 58 4.19 0.27 5.29
C GLY A 58 4.11 -1.06 6.00
N ARG A 59 3.92 -1.02 7.31
CA ARG A 59 3.67 -2.19 8.15
C ARG A 59 2.47 -1.89 9.02
N LEU A 60 1.54 -2.84 9.08
CA LEU A 60 0.33 -2.69 9.86
C LEU A 60 0.05 -3.98 10.62
N LYS A 61 -0.35 -3.84 11.88
CA LYS A 61 -0.91 -4.94 12.66
C LYS A 61 -2.09 -4.41 13.42
N THR A 62 -3.29 -4.88 13.10
CA THR A 62 -4.53 -4.40 13.72
C THR A 62 -5.51 -5.56 13.85
N PRO A 63 -6.29 -5.60 14.98
CA PRO A 63 -7.39 -6.55 15.10
C PRO A 63 -8.66 -6.10 14.39
N VAL A 64 -8.69 -4.89 13.85
CA VAL A 64 -9.87 -4.32 13.20
C VAL A 64 -10.18 -5.04 11.90
N VAL A 65 -11.43 -5.45 11.71
CA VAL A 65 -11.90 -6.03 10.46
C VAL A 65 -12.43 -4.92 9.57
N SER A 66 -11.88 -4.81 8.36
CA SER A 66 -12.23 -3.76 7.40
C SER A 66 -12.15 -4.31 5.98
N PRO A 67 -13.01 -3.82 5.06
CA PRO A 67 -12.87 -4.18 3.64
C PRO A 67 -11.67 -3.51 2.98
N PHE A 68 -10.99 -2.56 3.62
CA PHE A 68 -9.91 -1.77 3.03
C PHE A 68 -8.53 -2.29 3.39
N PHE A 69 -8.40 -3.13 4.42
CA PHE A 69 -7.11 -3.67 4.83
C PHE A 69 -7.31 -4.98 5.59
N PRO A 70 -6.30 -5.86 5.61
CA PRO A 70 -6.41 -7.10 6.35
C PRO A 70 -6.29 -6.87 7.86
N ASN A 71 -6.99 -7.67 8.65
CA ASN A 71 -6.73 -7.75 10.06
C ASN A 71 -5.50 -8.62 10.30
N GLY A 72 -4.84 -8.43 11.44
CA GLY A 72 -3.57 -9.08 11.72
C GLY A 72 -2.40 -8.36 11.05
N PRO A 73 -1.23 -9.02 10.97
CA PRO A 73 -0.05 -8.39 10.38
C PRO A 73 -0.14 -8.27 8.86
N SER A 74 0.28 -7.15 8.32
CA SER A 74 0.38 -6.94 6.87
C SER A 74 1.60 -6.09 6.54
N GLY A 75 2.22 -6.41 5.41
CA GLY A 75 3.31 -5.64 4.86
C GLY A 75 2.85 -4.99 3.55
N TRP A 76 3.18 -3.73 3.36
CA TRP A 76 2.63 -2.90 2.30
C TRP A 76 3.71 -2.39 1.38
N GLU A 77 3.45 -2.48 0.08
CA GLU A 77 4.25 -1.83 -0.94
C GLU A 77 3.34 -0.88 -1.71
N ILE A 78 3.80 0.34 -1.93
CA ILE A 78 3.02 1.41 -2.56
C ILE A 78 3.80 1.88 -3.79
N SER A 79 3.19 1.84 -4.97
CA SER A 79 3.89 2.18 -6.20
C SER A 79 2.98 2.92 -7.16
N THR A 80 3.54 3.91 -7.84
CA THR A 80 2.88 4.65 -8.91
C THR A 80 3.35 4.20 -10.30
N GLU A 81 4.12 3.13 -10.38
CA GLU A 81 4.67 2.67 -11.65
C GLU A 81 3.58 2.22 -12.62
N LYS A 82 3.81 2.47 -13.92
CA LYS A 82 2.82 2.17 -14.95
C LYS A 82 2.58 0.68 -15.10
N SER A 83 3.61 -0.13 -14.96
CA SER A 83 3.52 -1.59 -15.05
C SER A 83 3.20 -2.19 -13.68
N ALA A 84 2.02 -1.87 -13.14
CA ALA A 84 1.63 -2.29 -11.80
C ALA A 84 1.70 -3.81 -11.57
N PRO A 85 1.20 -4.69 -12.48
CA PRO A 85 1.31 -6.13 -12.24
C PRO A 85 2.74 -6.61 -12.15
N THR A 86 3.63 -6.12 -13.01
CA THR A 86 5.05 -6.49 -13.01
C THR A 86 5.72 -6.02 -11.72
N LYS A 87 5.44 -4.79 -11.30
CA LYS A 87 5.99 -4.23 -10.07
C LYS A 87 5.49 -4.99 -8.84
N ALA A 88 4.20 -5.33 -8.82
CA ALA A 88 3.62 -6.07 -7.71
C ALA A 88 4.27 -7.45 -7.56
N GLU A 89 4.48 -8.14 -8.67
CA GLU A 89 5.12 -9.46 -8.67
C GLU A 89 6.56 -9.36 -8.19
N ALA A 90 7.32 -8.39 -8.69
CA ALA A 90 8.70 -8.18 -8.28
C ALA A 90 8.79 -7.86 -6.78
N ASP A 91 7.93 -7.01 -6.28
CA ASP A 91 7.91 -6.66 -4.85
C ASP A 91 7.52 -7.86 -3.99
N TYR A 92 6.54 -8.65 -4.45
CA TYR A 92 6.12 -9.85 -3.74
C TYR A 92 7.29 -10.86 -3.62
N ILE A 93 8.00 -11.10 -4.71
CA ILE A 93 9.15 -12.00 -4.71
C ILE A 93 10.24 -11.47 -3.77
N LYS A 94 10.54 -10.18 -3.86
CA LYS A 94 11.55 -9.53 -3.04
C LYS A 94 11.24 -9.68 -1.55
N ARG A 95 9.99 -9.44 -1.15
CA ARG A 95 9.60 -9.49 0.26
C ARG A 95 9.43 -10.91 0.78
N THR A 96 9.02 -11.85 -0.08
CA THR A 96 8.94 -13.25 0.35
C THR A 96 10.32 -13.88 0.47
N THR A 97 11.30 -13.41 -0.31
CA THR A 97 12.69 -13.85 -0.19
C THR A 97 13.36 -13.23 1.05
N ASN A 98 13.05 -11.97 1.35
CA ASN A 98 13.59 -11.28 2.50
C ASN A 98 12.48 -10.45 3.17
N PRO A 99 11.75 -11.03 4.13
CA PRO A 99 10.58 -10.37 4.74
C PRO A 99 10.90 -9.28 5.74
N LEU A 100 12.16 -8.97 5.97
CA LEU A 100 12.58 -7.84 6.81
C LEU A 100 11.93 -7.87 8.21
N GLY A 101 11.98 -9.03 8.86
CA GLY A 101 11.49 -9.18 10.22
C GLY A 101 10.03 -9.55 10.35
N MET A 102 9.29 -9.70 9.24
CA MET A 102 7.90 -10.15 9.29
C MET A 102 7.83 -11.67 9.09
N THR A 103 6.85 -12.30 9.74
CA THR A 103 6.65 -13.74 9.64
C THR A 103 5.75 -14.03 8.44
N LEU A 104 6.29 -14.68 7.41
CA LEU A 104 5.61 -14.87 6.12
C LEU A 104 4.25 -15.56 6.24
N ASN A 105 4.17 -16.64 7.00
CA ASN A 105 2.93 -17.42 7.10
C ASN A 105 1.84 -16.72 7.93
N GLU A 106 2.16 -15.60 8.55
CA GLU A 106 1.20 -14.83 9.34
C GLU A 106 0.89 -13.48 8.72
N THR A 107 1.64 -13.10 7.68
CA THR A 107 1.62 -11.74 7.13
C THR A 107 0.91 -11.72 5.77
N THR A 108 -0.01 -10.78 5.61
CA THR A 108 -0.65 -10.51 4.32
C THR A 108 0.17 -9.47 3.57
N PHE A 109 0.48 -9.75 2.31
CA PHE A 109 1.14 -8.79 1.43
C PHE A 109 0.08 -7.93 0.76
N VAL A 110 0.22 -6.61 0.88
CA VAL A 110 -0.71 -5.64 0.27
C VAL A 110 0.06 -4.76 -0.71
N PHE A 111 -0.42 -4.69 -1.94
CA PHE A 111 0.15 -3.82 -2.96
C PHE A 111 -0.86 -2.73 -3.31
N VAL A 112 -0.44 -1.47 -3.15
CA VAL A 112 -1.30 -0.31 -3.44
C VAL A 112 -0.79 0.40 -4.67
N THR A 113 -1.68 0.63 -5.63
CA THR A 113 -1.36 1.33 -6.86
C THR A 113 -2.54 2.21 -7.30
N PRO A 114 -2.29 3.41 -7.85
CA PRO A 114 -3.33 4.22 -8.47
C PRO A 114 -3.62 3.79 -9.92
N ARG A 115 -2.90 2.78 -10.41
CA ARG A 115 -3.06 2.28 -11.78
C ARG A 115 -4.10 1.19 -11.83
N SER A 116 -4.66 0.95 -13.02
CA SER A 116 -5.51 -0.21 -13.25
C SER A 116 -4.70 -1.49 -13.08
N PHE A 117 -5.29 -2.46 -12.40
CA PHE A 117 -4.67 -3.75 -12.18
C PHE A 117 -5.51 -4.80 -12.87
N PRO A 118 -5.09 -5.30 -14.05
CA PRO A 118 -5.91 -6.26 -14.79
C PRO A 118 -6.17 -7.54 -14.00
N ARG A 119 -7.38 -8.07 -14.13
CA ARG A 119 -7.70 -9.35 -13.53
C ARG A 119 -6.95 -10.45 -14.24
N ARG A 120 -6.40 -11.37 -13.48
CA ARG A 120 -5.77 -12.55 -14.03
C ARG A 120 -6.83 -13.62 -14.33
N GLY A 121 -6.54 -14.49 -15.28
CA GLY A 121 -7.43 -15.59 -15.61
C GLY A 121 -8.60 -15.24 -16.50
N LYS A 122 -8.58 -14.10 -17.10
CA LYS A 122 -9.58 -13.70 -18.09
C LYS A 122 -9.24 -14.19 -19.46
#